data_dfbcef739812e398ad3e3b6637a6fa6b
#
_entry.id   dfbcef739812e398ad3e3b6637a6fa6b
#
_cell.length_a   1.000
_cell.length_b   1.000
_cell.length_c   1.000
_cell.angle_alpha   90.00
_cell.angle_beta   90.00
_cell.angle_gamma   90.00
#
_symmetry.space_group_name_H-M   'P 1'
#
loop_
_entity.id
_entity.type
_entity.pdbx_description
1 polymer ?
#
loop_
_entity_poly.entity_id
_entity_poly.type
_entity_poly.pdbx_seq_one_letter_code
_entity_poly.pdbx_strand_id
1 'polypeptide(L)'
;ALALNSGTIKDAGGNDATLTLPTPGEDNSLSANKALVIDTTAPIITPPSEGSSTEDFDYQNVTTSLIISWTAGSDESSGIEKYEYALGTTAGGSETVTWISVGSATTATLTGLSLVEDTKYYATIRATDRAGNVSLHSTGDGITIDLTAPSLGTVTDGLDDDIDYIARSDTLSAKWTGFSDATSGIKHYEYAIGD
;
A
#
# COMPACT_ATOMS: atom_id res chain seq x y z
N ALA A 1 5.91 -44.96 -0.47
CA ALA A 1 6.25 -45.60 0.81
C ALA A 1 7.58 -45.05 1.29
N LEU A 2 7.65 -44.59 2.54
CA LEU A 2 8.92 -44.25 3.16
C LEU A 2 9.69 -45.56 3.40
N ALA A 3 10.89 -45.64 2.86
CA ALA A 3 11.78 -46.77 3.11
C ALA A 3 13.07 -46.23 3.75
N LEU A 4 13.59 -46.91 4.73
CA LEU A 4 14.83 -46.51 5.42
C LEU A 4 16.10 -46.76 4.59
N ASN A 5 16.01 -46.92 3.30
CA ASN A 5 17.14 -47.07 2.38
C ASN A 5 18.37 -47.78 3.03
N SER A 6 18.15 -48.96 3.58
CA SER A 6 19.10 -49.82 4.30
C SER A 6 19.51 -49.30 5.71
N GLY A 7 18.92 -48.21 6.21
CA GLY A 7 19.15 -47.74 7.58
C GLY A 7 18.38 -48.55 8.63
N THR A 8 18.92 -48.74 9.84
CA THR A 8 18.22 -49.32 10.98
C THR A 8 18.28 -48.34 12.15
N ILE A 9 17.22 -48.33 12.98
CA ILE A 9 17.24 -47.64 14.28
C ILE A 9 17.38 -48.74 15.33
N LYS A 10 18.41 -48.64 16.16
CA LYS A 10 18.68 -49.62 17.22
C LYS A 10 18.67 -48.94 18.59
N ASP A 11 18.24 -49.72 19.60
CA ASP A 11 18.43 -49.29 20.99
C ASP A 11 19.88 -49.46 21.44
N ALA A 12 20.20 -49.05 22.67
CA ALA A 12 21.54 -49.20 23.25
C ALA A 12 21.95 -50.68 23.44
N GLY A 13 21.03 -51.61 23.46
CA GLY A 13 21.24 -53.05 23.51
C GLY A 13 21.47 -53.71 22.14
N GLY A 14 21.35 -52.90 21.05
CA GLY A 14 21.54 -53.37 19.68
C GLY A 14 20.26 -53.96 19.03
N ASN A 15 19.12 -53.88 19.70
CA ASN A 15 17.86 -54.41 19.13
C ASN A 15 17.30 -53.44 18.06
N ASP A 16 16.81 -53.99 16.98
CA ASP A 16 16.20 -53.25 15.91
C ASP A 16 14.82 -52.70 16.31
N ALA A 17 14.58 -51.42 16.04
CA ALA A 17 13.23 -50.84 16.14
C ALA A 17 12.28 -51.49 15.14
N THR A 18 11.08 -51.79 15.58
CA THR A 18 10.01 -52.21 14.68
C THR A 18 9.51 -50.97 13.91
N LEU A 19 9.91 -50.82 12.66
CA LEU A 19 9.61 -49.69 11.82
C LEU A 19 8.37 -49.93 10.96
N THR A 20 7.27 -50.31 11.61
CA THR A 20 5.99 -50.45 10.94
C THR A 20 5.30 -49.09 10.90
N LEU A 21 5.24 -48.48 9.72
CA LEU A 21 4.45 -47.25 9.55
C LEU A 21 2.95 -47.64 9.57
N PRO A 22 2.11 -46.88 10.26
CA PRO A 22 0.66 -47.08 10.19
C PRO A 22 0.17 -46.98 8.76
N THR A 23 -0.88 -47.74 8.43
CA THR A 23 -1.58 -47.64 7.14
C THR A 23 -2.03 -46.20 6.95
N PRO A 24 -1.93 -45.62 5.74
CA PRO A 24 -2.45 -44.30 5.46
C PRO A 24 -3.93 -44.17 5.88
N GLY A 25 -4.22 -43.16 6.73
CA GLY A 25 -5.54 -42.93 7.32
C GLY A 25 -5.74 -43.49 8.73
N GLU A 26 -4.89 -44.41 9.20
CA GLU A 26 -4.90 -44.90 10.59
C GLU A 26 -4.24 -43.91 11.55
N ASP A 27 -4.60 -44.01 12.83
CA ASP A 27 -4.01 -43.18 13.89
C ASP A 27 -2.48 -43.24 13.85
N ASN A 28 -1.85 -42.08 14.03
CA ASN A 28 -0.40 -41.87 13.94
C ASN A 28 0.22 -42.02 12.52
N SER A 29 -0.58 -42.23 11.48
CA SER A 29 -0.10 -42.08 10.10
C SER A 29 0.11 -40.60 9.76
N LEU A 30 1.02 -40.30 8.82
CA LEU A 30 1.22 -38.93 8.34
C LEU A 30 -0.06 -38.34 7.75
N SER A 31 -0.90 -39.17 7.08
CA SER A 31 -2.15 -38.71 6.49
C SER A 31 -3.28 -38.51 7.50
N ALA A 32 -3.24 -39.14 8.67
CA ALA A 32 -4.20 -38.88 9.75
C ALA A 32 -3.86 -37.65 10.56
N ASN A 33 -2.56 -37.33 10.70
CA ASN A 33 -2.10 -36.24 11.57
C ASN A 33 -1.95 -34.90 10.84
N LYS A 34 -1.70 -34.88 9.54
CA LYS A 34 -1.63 -33.65 8.74
C LYS A 34 -1.92 -33.93 7.26
N ALA A 35 -2.90 -33.27 6.71
CA ALA A 35 -2.98 -33.09 5.27
C ALA A 35 -1.86 -32.13 4.85
N LEU A 36 -0.83 -32.64 4.18
CA LEU A 36 0.22 -31.80 3.61
C LEU A 36 -0.28 -31.30 2.25
N VAL A 37 -0.46 -30.00 2.14
CA VAL A 37 -0.74 -29.32 0.87
C VAL A 37 0.58 -28.82 0.30
N ILE A 38 0.86 -29.17 -0.94
CA ILE A 38 1.96 -28.58 -1.71
C ILE A 38 1.40 -27.38 -2.45
N ASP A 39 1.90 -26.20 -2.12
CA ASP A 39 1.54 -24.96 -2.76
C ASP A 39 2.77 -24.36 -3.42
N THR A 40 2.68 -24.12 -4.71
CA THR A 40 3.74 -23.50 -5.53
C THR A 40 3.22 -22.26 -6.26
N THR A 41 2.03 -21.79 -5.90
CA THR A 41 1.38 -20.64 -6.51
C THR A 41 1.65 -19.40 -5.65
N ALA A 42 2.10 -18.33 -6.28
CA ALA A 42 2.33 -17.07 -5.56
C ALA A 42 1.02 -16.29 -5.40
N PRO A 43 0.86 -15.50 -4.32
CA PRO A 43 -0.29 -14.64 -4.10
C PRO A 43 -0.56 -13.65 -5.24
N ILE A 44 -1.83 -13.30 -5.42
CA ILE A 44 -2.28 -12.23 -6.33
C ILE A 44 -2.62 -11.00 -5.48
N ILE A 45 -2.04 -9.85 -5.86
CA ILE A 45 -2.24 -8.55 -5.21
C ILE A 45 -2.54 -7.47 -6.25
N THR A 46 -3.17 -6.37 -5.78
CA THR A 46 -3.46 -5.18 -6.59
C THR A 46 -2.57 -4.02 -6.16
N PRO A 47 -2.43 -2.96 -6.98
CA PRO A 47 -1.66 -1.78 -6.61
C PRO A 47 -2.12 -1.15 -5.28
N PRO A 48 -1.19 -0.63 -4.47
CA PRO A 48 -1.53 0.19 -3.32
C PRO A 48 -1.97 1.58 -3.75
N SER A 49 -2.71 2.25 -2.86
CA SER A 49 -3.04 3.68 -2.94
C SER A 49 -2.15 4.45 -1.97
N GLU A 50 -1.71 5.61 -2.38
CA GLU A 50 -1.04 6.60 -1.55
C GLU A 50 -2.10 7.49 -0.88
N GLY A 51 -2.43 7.20 0.38
CA GLY A 51 -3.49 7.86 1.13
C GLY A 51 -4.24 6.90 2.05
N SER A 52 -5.50 7.17 2.33
CA SER A 52 -6.35 6.31 3.15
C SER A 52 -6.95 5.17 2.33
N SER A 53 -7.57 4.19 2.99
CA SER A 53 -8.28 3.08 2.31
C SER A 53 -9.47 3.52 1.43
N THR A 54 -9.86 4.79 1.49
CA THR A 54 -11.01 5.35 0.76
C THR A 54 -10.61 6.40 -0.27
N GLU A 55 -9.39 6.92 -0.20
CA GLU A 55 -8.91 7.97 -1.09
C GLU A 55 -7.46 7.70 -1.48
N ASP A 56 -7.19 7.84 -2.75
CA ASP A 56 -5.88 7.85 -3.37
C ASP A 56 -5.49 9.29 -3.65
N PHE A 57 -4.35 9.74 -3.14
CA PHE A 57 -3.93 11.12 -3.25
C PHE A 57 -2.81 11.28 -4.27
N ASP A 58 -3.01 12.14 -5.26
CA ASP A 58 -1.95 12.49 -6.20
C ASP A 58 -0.91 13.45 -5.62
N TYR A 59 -1.29 14.23 -4.58
CA TYR A 59 -0.46 15.27 -3.98
C TYR A 59 -0.62 15.32 -2.46
N GLN A 60 0.48 15.66 -1.76
CA GLN A 60 0.46 16.02 -0.34
C GLN A 60 1.47 17.11 -0.01
N ASN A 61 1.21 17.85 1.07
CA ASN A 61 2.11 18.88 1.61
C ASN A 61 2.83 18.47 2.92
N VAL A 62 2.86 17.16 3.20
CA VAL A 62 3.55 16.61 4.37
C VAL A 62 4.78 15.84 3.91
N THR A 63 5.95 16.18 4.46
CA THR A 63 7.24 15.60 4.08
C THR A 63 7.73 14.50 5.02
N THR A 64 7.13 14.39 6.21
CA THR A 64 7.64 13.53 7.30
C THR A 64 6.90 12.21 7.44
N SER A 65 5.78 12.07 6.75
CA SER A 65 4.97 10.85 6.80
C SER A 65 4.20 10.63 5.51
N LEU A 66 3.84 9.38 5.25
CA LEU A 66 2.96 8.94 4.17
C LEU A 66 2.11 7.78 4.65
N ILE A 67 0.83 7.81 4.33
CA ILE A 67 -0.07 6.67 4.54
C ILE A 67 -0.19 5.92 3.22
N ILE A 68 -0.09 4.61 3.27
CA ILE A 68 -0.35 3.72 2.14
C ILE A 68 -1.35 2.65 2.53
N SER A 69 -2.18 2.23 1.59
CA SER A 69 -3.18 1.20 1.81
C SER A 69 -3.37 0.35 0.56
N TRP A 70 -3.88 -0.85 0.72
CA TRP A 70 -4.16 -1.76 -0.38
C TRP A 70 -5.31 -2.70 -0.06
N THR A 71 -5.91 -3.25 -1.09
CA THR A 71 -6.91 -4.32 -0.93
C THR A 71 -6.20 -5.63 -0.59
N ALA A 72 -6.78 -6.38 0.34
CA ALA A 72 -6.25 -7.71 0.67
C ALA A 72 -6.12 -8.57 -0.59
N GLY A 73 -4.94 -9.10 -0.80
CA GLY A 73 -4.68 -10.05 -1.88
C GLY A 73 -5.31 -11.41 -1.62
N SER A 74 -5.16 -12.33 -2.56
CA SER A 74 -5.67 -13.69 -2.45
C SER A 74 -4.61 -14.72 -2.79
N ASP A 75 -4.70 -15.85 -2.10
CA ASP A 75 -4.05 -17.10 -2.41
C ASP A 75 -4.98 -18.23 -1.97
N GLU A 76 -5.32 -19.10 -2.92
CA GLU A 76 -6.37 -20.14 -2.71
C GLU A 76 -5.87 -21.35 -1.93
N SER A 77 -4.56 -21.63 -1.98
CA SER A 77 -4.01 -22.88 -1.45
C SER A 77 -3.54 -22.74 -0.02
N SER A 78 -2.61 -21.83 0.26
CA SER A 78 -2.03 -21.65 1.59
C SER A 78 -2.46 -20.35 2.27
N GLY A 79 -2.99 -19.41 1.52
CA GLY A 79 -3.40 -18.09 2.00
C GLY A 79 -2.21 -17.20 2.32
N ILE A 80 -2.46 -15.90 2.43
CA ILE A 80 -1.42 -14.91 2.67
C ILE A 80 -0.92 -14.98 4.11
N GLU A 81 0.40 -15.00 4.28
CA GLU A 81 1.08 -14.90 5.57
C GLU A 81 1.39 -13.45 5.93
N LYS A 82 1.96 -12.69 4.98
CA LYS A 82 2.40 -11.32 5.23
C LYS A 82 2.43 -10.46 3.98
N TYR A 83 2.36 -9.15 4.22
CA TYR A 83 2.69 -8.11 3.25
C TYR A 83 3.98 -7.42 3.64
N GLU A 84 4.68 -6.94 2.63
CA GLU A 84 5.82 -6.05 2.77
C GLU A 84 5.63 -4.88 1.81
N TYR A 85 6.07 -3.69 2.22
CA TYR A 85 6.05 -2.49 1.40
C TYR A 85 7.45 -1.88 1.27
N ALA A 86 7.63 -1.09 0.23
CA ALA A 86 8.78 -0.23 -0.01
C ALA A 86 8.32 1.11 -0.58
N LEU A 87 9.18 2.13 -0.55
CA LEU A 87 8.94 3.44 -1.13
C LEU A 87 10.16 3.87 -1.95
N GLY A 88 9.93 4.36 -3.15
CA GLY A 88 10.98 4.87 -4.01
C GLY A 88 10.53 6.05 -4.86
N THR A 89 11.46 6.70 -5.56
CA THR A 89 11.20 7.78 -6.52
C THR A 89 11.01 7.25 -7.94
N THR A 90 11.13 5.96 -8.12
CA THR A 90 10.79 5.25 -9.35
C THR A 90 9.79 4.15 -9.07
N ALA A 91 8.91 3.84 -10.02
CA ALA A 91 7.95 2.76 -9.86
C ALA A 91 8.66 1.43 -9.58
N GLY A 92 8.28 0.75 -8.49
CA GLY A 92 8.95 -0.46 -8.02
C GLY A 92 10.23 -0.23 -7.21
N GLY A 93 10.66 1.02 -7.03
CA GLY A 93 11.84 1.40 -6.27
C GLY A 93 11.70 1.17 -4.76
N SER A 94 12.84 1.16 -4.07
CA SER A 94 12.92 0.97 -2.61
C SER A 94 14.05 1.78 -1.98
N GLU A 95 14.50 2.82 -2.66
CA GLU A 95 15.64 3.65 -2.26
C GLU A 95 15.29 4.63 -1.15
N THR A 96 14.03 5.04 -1.00
CA THR A 96 13.57 5.92 0.08
C THR A 96 13.25 5.13 1.35
N VAL A 97 12.51 4.03 1.21
CA VAL A 97 12.24 3.06 2.28
C VAL A 97 12.42 1.66 1.72
N THR A 98 13.34 0.91 2.29
CA THR A 98 13.55 -0.50 1.95
C THR A 98 12.39 -1.36 2.44
N TRP A 99 12.29 -2.61 1.96
CA TRP A 99 11.20 -3.53 2.29
C TRP A 99 10.97 -3.67 3.80
N ILE A 100 9.78 -3.34 4.26
CA ILE A 100 9.31 -3.46 5.64
C ILE A 100 8.09 -4.37 5.68
N SER A 101 8.11 -5.37 6.57
CA SER A 101 6.97 -6.27 6.79
C SER A 101 5.95 -5.65 7.75
N VAL A 102 4.67 -5.82 7.42
CA VAL A 102 3.53 -5.38 8.25
C VAL A 102 2.62 -6.55 8.66
N GLY A 103 3.09 -7.78 8.50
CA GLY A 103 2.27 -8.97 8.74
C GLY A 103 1.05 -8.98 7.83
N SER A 104 -0.13 -9.25 8.35
CA SER A 104 -1.38 -9.30 7.60
C SER A 104 -2.10 -7.94 7.43
N ALA A 105 -1.50 -6.85 7.90
CA ALA A 105 -2.09 -5.52 7.74
C ALA A 105 -2.15 -5.11 6.26
N THR A 106 -3.20 -4.37 5.89
CA THR A 106 -3.42 -3.84 4.54
C THR A 106 -3.28 -2.32 4.47
N THR A 107 -2.67 -1.74 5.48
CA THR A 107 -2.34 -0.31 5.55
C THR A 107 -1.06 -0.13 6.33
N ALA A 108 -0.31 0.92 6.03
CA ALA A 108 0.87 1.31 6.77
C ALA A 108 0.98 2.83 6.83
N THR A 109 1.46 3.34 7.97
CA THR A 109 1.86 4.73 8.12
C THR A 109 3.38 4.79 8.20
N LEU A 110 4.00 5.33 7.16
CA LEU A 110 5.42 5.58 7.11
C LEU A 110 5.71 6.88 7.84
N THR A 111 6.67 6.87 8.75
CA THR A 111 7.05 8.04 9.56
C THR A 111 8.55 8.27 9.53
N GLY A 112 9.00 9.47 9.92
CA GLY A 112 10.42 9.82 9.91
C GLY A 112 10.99 9.98 8.50
N LEU A 113 10.12 10.23 7.52
CA LEU A 113 10.53 10.49 6.14
C LEU A 113 11.15 11.91 6.00
N SER A 114 11.84 12.11 4.90
CA SER A 114 12.35 13.42 4.46
C SER A 114 12.06 13.54 2.97
N LEU A 115 10.77 13.67 2.65
CA LEU A 115 10.31 13.76 1.27
C LEU A 115 10.61 15.16 0.72
N VAL A 116 10.90 15.22 -0.58
CA VAL A 116 11.39 16.42 -1.28
C VAL A 116 10.28 16.98 -2.15
N GLU A 117 10.14 18.32 -2.16
CA GLU A 117 9.22 19.04 -3.03
C GLU A 117 9.42 18.70 -4.51
N ASP A 118 8.35 18.73 -5.29
CA ASP A 118 8.30 18.40 -6.72
C ASP A 118 8.79 16.98 -7.06
N THR A 119 8.86 16.11 -6.05
CA THR A 119 9.30 14.72 -6.23
C THR A 119 8.10 13.78 -6.09
N LYS A 120 7.94 12.89 -7.07
CA LYS A 120 6.94 11.83 -7.04
C LYS A 120 7.50 10.58 -6.37
N TYR A 121 6.76 10.05 -5.39
CA TYR A 121 7.09 8.83 -4.66
C TYR A 121 6.09 7.75 -4.97
N TYR A 122 6.56 6.51 -5.11
CA TYR A 122 5.76 5.34 -5.44
C TYR A 122 5.82 4.32 -4.31
N ALA A 123 4.66 4.00 -3.77
CA ALA A 123 4.53 2.87 -2.87
C ALA A 123 4.53 1.57 -3.68
N THR A 124 5.27 0.59 -3.22
CA THR A 124 5.32 -0.74 -3.83
C THR A 124 5.09 -1.79 -2.76
N ILE A 125 4.24 -2.77 -3.04
CA ILE A 125 3.94 -3.88 -2.14
C ILE A 125 4.26 -5.23 -2.76
N ARG A 126 4.46 -6.23 -1.89
CA ARG A 126 4.47 -7.65 -2.23
C ARG A 126 3.83 -8.46 -1.11
N ALA A 127 3.33 -9.64 -1.43
CA ALA A 127 2.78 -10.58 -0.46
C ALA A 127 3.57 -11.88 -0.46
N THR A 128 3.64 -12.53 0.71
CA THR A 128 4.16 -13.88 0.86
C THR A 128 3.04 -14.75 1.43
N ASP A 129 2.83 -15.95 0.88
CA ASP A 129 1.90 -16.94 1.39
C ASP A 129 2.53 -17.79 2.51
N ARG A 130 1.74 -18.69 3.11
CA ARG A 130 2.21 -19.60 4.17
C ARG A 130 3.08 -20.75 3.68
N ALA A 131 3.18 -20.96 2.37
CA ALA A 131 4.10 -21.92 1.75
C ALA A 131 5.46 -21.29 1.42
N GLY A 132 5.56 -19.94 1.48
CA GLY A 132 6.76 -19.17 1.21
C GLY A 132 6.87 -18.64 -0.21
N ASN A 133 5.82 -18.77 -1.05
CA ASN A 133 5.84 -18.18 -2.38
C ASN A 133 5.59 -16.67 -2.27
N VAL A 134 6.31 -15.88 -3.07
CA VAL A 134 6.26 -14.41 -3.06
C VAL A 134 5.61 -13.91 -4.35
N SER A 135 4.66 -12.99 -4.22
CA SER A 135 4.01 -12.35 -5.37
C SER A 135 4.99 -11.52 -6.21
N LEU A 136 4.59 -11.20 -7.43
CA LEU A 136 5.19 -10.07 -8.14
C LEU A 136 4.92 -8.78 -7.35
N HIS A 137 5.79 -7.78 -7.53
CA HIS A 137 5.58 -6.45 -6.96
C HIS A 137 4.37 -5.78 -7.60
N SER A 138 3.59 -5.06 -6.78
CA SER A 138 2.50 -4.20 -7.25
C SER A 138 2.78 -2.78 -6.77
N THR A 139 2.74 -1.82 -7.68
CA THR A 139 3.15 -0.42 -7.41
C THR A 139 1.98 0.51 -7.65
N GLY A 140 1.77 1.47 -6.76
CA GLY A 140 0.81 2.56 -6.90
C GLY A 140 1.17 3.51 -8.04
N ASP A 141 0.29 4.45 -8.34
CA ASP A 141 0.54 5.47 -9.37
C ASP A 141 1.36 6.66 -8.85
N GLY A 142 1.56 6.71 -7.51
CA GLY A 142 2.49 7.58 -6.82
C GLY A 142 1.93 8.94 -6.44
N ILE A 143 2.52 9.52 -5.39
CA ILE A 143 2.14 10.81 -4.80
C ILE A 143 3.25 11.83 -4.98
N THR A 144 2.91 13.05 -5.38
CA THR A 144 3.85 14.16 -5.54
C THR A 144 3.82 15.06 -4.31
N ILE A 145 4.99 15.47 -3.85
CA ILE A 145 5.11 16.41 -2.73
C ILE A 145 5.02 17.83 -3.27
N ASP A 146 4.05 18.58 -2.75
CA ASP A 146 3.83 19.99 -3.08
C ASP A 146 3.74 20.82 -1.80
N LEU A 147 4.73 21.68 -1.60
CA LEU A 147 4.83 22.57 -0.45
C LEU A 147 4.54 24.02 -0.84
N THR A 148 4.40 24.29 -2.14
CA THR A 148 4.22 25.63 -2.67
C THR A 148 2.73 25.99 -2.63
N ALA A 149 2.40 27.07 -1.99
CA ALA A 149 1.03 27.57 -1.99
C ALA A 149 0.67 28.19 -3.35
N PRO A 150 -0.61 28.16 -3.74
CA PRO A 150 -1.06 28.83 -4.96
C PRO A 150 -0.65 30.31 -5.00
N SER A 151 -0.27 30.75 -6.19
CA SER A 151 0.04 32.16 -6.43
C SER A 151 -1.20 33.02 -6.34
N LEU A 152 -1.02 34.25 -5.87
CA LEU A 152 -2.12 35.22 -5.75
C LEU A 152 -2.64 35.64 -7.12
N GLY A 153 -3.95 35.70 -7.22
CA GLY A 153 -4.66 36.29 -8.33
C GLY A 153 -5.34 37.60 -7.95
N THR A 154 -6.28 38.03 -8.74
CA THR A 154 -7.11 39.24 -8.55
C THR A 154 -8.54 38.83 -8.24
N VAL A 155 -9.18 39.58 -7.36
CA VAL A 155 -10.62 39.51 -7.11
C VAL A 155 -11.20 40.88 -7.46
N THR A 156 -12.28 40.90 -8.19
CA THR A 156 -13.03 42.13 -8.57
C THR A 156 -14.49 41.96 -8.15
N ASP A 157 -15.08 43.03 -7.68
CA ASP A 157 -16.52 43.11 -7.46
C ASP A 157 -17.21 43.30 -8.81
N GLY A 158 -18.24 42.49 -9.07
CA GLY A 158 -18.89 42.42 -10.39
C GLY A 158 -18.44 41.24 -11.23
N LEU A 159 -19.09 41.03 -12.35
CA LEU A 159 -18.81 39.90 -13.26
C LEU A 159 -17.83 40.28 -14.40
N ASP A 160 -17.83 41.56 -14.79
CA ASP A 160 -17.03 42.04 -15.92
C ASP A 160 -16.06 43.13 -15.49
N ASP A 161 -16.52 44.24 -14.97
CA ASP A 161 -15.74 45.36 -14.46
C ASP A 161 -15.75 45.36 -12.92
N ASP A 162 -14.68 45.86 -12.31
CA ASP A 162 -14.62 46.15 -10.89
C ASP A 162 -15.59 47.32 -10.58
N ILE A 163 -16.57 47.07 -9.72
CA ILE A 163 -17.63 48.05 -9.45
C ILE A 163 -17.59 48.55 -8.00
N ASP A 164 -17.61 49.87 -7.86
CA ASP A 164 -17.66 50.51 -6.54
C ASP A 164 -19.07 50.64 -5.95
N TYR A 165 -20.11 50.55 -6.79
CA TYR A 165 -21.50 50.75 -6.40
C TYR A 165 -22.45 49.76 -7.07
N ILE A 166 -23.40 49.29 -6.30
CA ILE A 166 -24.48 48.41 -6.83
C ILE A 166 -25.84 48.93 -6.41
N ALA A 167 -26.80 48.92 -7.35
CA ALA A 167 -28.17 49.33 -7.08
C ALA A 167 -29.07 48.23 -6.48
N ARG A 168 -28.52 47.01 -6.29
CA ARG A 168 -29.23 45.86 -5.73
C ARG A 168 -28.79 45.61 -4.29
N SER A 169 -29.70 45.19 -3.43
CA SER A 169 -29.45 44.88 -2.04
C SER A 169 -29.52 43.39 -1.73
N ASP A 170 -29.81 42.58 -2.73
CA ASP A 170 -30.11 41.14 -2.60
C ASP A 170 -29.07 40.24 -3.29
N THR A 171 -28.17 40.81 -4.08
CA THR A 171 -27.19 40.02 -4.84
C THR A 171 -25.89 40.78 -4.98
N LEU A 172 -24.80 40.16 -4.58
CA LEU A 172 -23.44 40.60 -4.88
C LEU A 172 -22.79 39.60 -5.82
N SER A 173 -21.94 40.06 -6.69
CA SER A 173 -21.18 39.25 -7.63
C SER A 173 -19.70 39.54 -7.45
N ALA A 174 -18.85 38.52 -7.54
CA ALA A 174 -17.43 38.66 -7.58
C ALA A 174 -16.81 37.75 -8.65
N LYS A 175 -15.69 38.17 -9.18
CA LYS A 175 -14.89 37.41 -10.14
C LYS A 175 -13.47 37.32 -9.65
N TRP A 176 -12.88 36.17 -9.80
CA TRP A 176 -11.47 35.94 -9.45
C TRP A 176 -10.72 35.36 -10.64
N THR A 177 -9.51 35.81 -10.88
CA THR A 177 -8.66 35.41 -12.00
C THR A 177 -7.19 35.39 -11.62
N GLY A 178 -6.39 34.63 -12.35
CA GLY A 178 -4.93 34.63 -12.23
C GLY A 178 -4.35 33.86 -11.05
N PHE A 179 -5.18 33.23 -10.22
CA PHE A 179 -4.68 32.27 -9.23
C PHE A 179 -4.17 31.03 -9.95
N SER A 180 -3.00 30.57 -9.61
CA SER A 180 -2.41 29.38 -10.21
C SER A 180 -1.50 28.66 -9.24
N ASP A 181 -1.39 27.38 -9.41
CA ASP A 181 -0.41 26.53 -8.77
C ASP A 181 0.21 25.63 -9.83
N ALA A 182 1.54 25.54 -9.82
CA ALA A 182 2.27 24.89 -10.91
C ALA A 182 2.36 23.37 -10.74
N THR A 183 2.34 22.87 -9.50
CA THR A 183 2.55 21.45 -9.19
C THR A 183 1.21 20.72 -9.03
N SER A 184 0.36 21.14 -8.09
CA SER A 184 -0.91 20.45 -7.81
C SER A 184 -2.16 21.14 -8.40
N GLY A 185 -2.02 22.36 -8.89
CA GLY A 185 -3.12 23.15 -9.39
C GLY A 185 -4.03 23.70 -8.29
N ILE A 186 -5.15 24.31 -8.67
CA ILE A 186 -6.14 24.86 -7.74
C ILE A 186 -7.22 23.82 -7.47
N LYS A 187 -7.32 23.36 -6.24
CA LYS A 187 -8.34 22.38 -5.83
C LYS A 187 -9.72 23.02 -5.67
N HIS A 188 -9.82 24.18 -5.01
CA HIS A 188 -11.07 24.91 -4.81
C HIS A 188 -10.79 26.37 -4.44
N TYR A 189 -11.83 27.17 -4.52
CA TYR A 189 -11.82 28.54 -4.05
C TYR A 189 -12.78 28.68 -2.86
N GLU A 190 -12.39 29.48 -1.88
CA GLU A 190 -13.25 29.92 -0.79
C GLU A 190 -13.36 31.42 -0.84
N TYR A 191 -14.54 31.97 -0.54
CA TYR A 191 -14.76 33.40 -0.50
C TYR A 191 -15.56 33.79 0.74
N ALA A 192 -15.35 34.99 1.19
CA ALA A 192 -16.14 35.64 2.25
C ALA A 192 -16.52 37.06 1.79
N ILE A 193 -17.68 37.53 2.25
CA ILE A 193 -18.13 38.91 2.08
C ILE A 193 -18.18 39.50 3.47
N GLY A 194 -17.53 40.63 3.66
CA GLY A 194 -17.50 41.39 4.92
C GLY A 194 -17.93 42.82 4.72
N ASP A 195 -18.30 43.48 5.81
CA ASP A 195 -18.56 44.92 5.96
C ASP A 195 -17.39 45.63 6.67
#